data_cd1cbee50964af3fbd9810f695ee69aa
#
_entry.id   cd1cbee50964af3fbd9810f695ee69aa
#
_cell.length_a   1.000
_cell.length_b   1.000
_cell.length_c   1.000
_cell.angle_alpha   90.00
_cell.angle_beta   90.00
_cell.angle_gamma   90.00
#
_symmetry.space_group_name_H-M   'P 1'
#
loop_
_entity.id
_entity.type
_entity.pdbx_description
1 polymer ?
#
loop_
_entity_poly.entity_id
_entity_poly.type
_entity_poly.pdbx_seq_one_letter_code
_entity_poly.pdbx_strand_id
1 'polypeptide(L)'
;DVDAAVTAAYNWWVNNYVGSKFIFYEDSYSDIGFNYTNASNMRNMGRGSVSPTAAPNYWRQYETIRRCNFVIENIDLVPASAMTETEKNDFLARVRAIRGYSHAYLATWYGDAVIMDFVPATADDAKLPREPEAKVKEHAMNDLMWSAEHIAEKPAEKGRIARPFLWQCVLFLPVS
;
A
#
# COMPACT_ATOMS: atom_id res chain seq x y z
N ASP A 1 18.67 -10.06 5.40
CA ASP A 1 17.57 -11.02 5.60
C ASP A 1 16.31 -10.48 4.94
N VAL A 2 15.83 -11.17 3.90
CA VAL A 2 14.67 -10.76 3.09
C VAL A 2 13.39 -10.75 3.94
N ASP A 3 13.19 -11.74 4.79
CA ASP A 3 12.00 -11.83 5.64
C ASP A 3 11.89 -10.64 6.60
N ALA A 4 13.02 -10.18 7.16
CA ALA A 4 13.05 -8.99 8.00
C ALA A 4 12.65 -7.73 7.20
N ALA A 5 13.10 -7.58 5.96
CA ALA A 5 12.74 -6.44 5.11
C ALA A 5 11.26 -6.47 4.71
N VAL A 6 10.73 -7.65 4.35
CA VAL A 6 9.30 -7.84 4.08
C VAL A 6 8.47 -7.58 5.33
N THR A 7 8.89 -8.08 6.48
CA THR A 7 8.23 -7.82 7.77
C THR A 7 8.23 -6.32 8.12
N ALA A 8 9.30 -5.59 7.81
CA ALA A 8 9.36 -4.15 8.01
C ALA A 8 8.34 -3.39 7.11
N ALA A 9 8.14 -3.84 5.86
CA ALA A 9 7.11 -3.29 4.98
C ALA A 9 5.69 -3.56 5.53
N TYR A 10 5.41 -4.79 5.97
CA TYR A 10 4.15 -5.16 6.62
C TYR A 10 3.87 -4.33 7.87
N ASN A 11 4.83 -4.22 8.78
CA ASN A 11 4.68 -3.47 10.02
C ASN A 11 4.35 -2.00 9.76
N TRP A 12 5.03 -1.39 8.78
CA TRP A 12 4.75 -0.01 8.43
C TRP A 12 3.35 0.15 7.85
N TRP A 13 2.96 -0.72 6.93
CA TRP A 13 1.65 -0.71 6.28
C TRP A 13 0.52 -0.94 7.28
N VAL A 14 0.62 -2.00 8.11
CA VAL A 14 -0.42 -2.34 9.09
C VAL A 14 -0.55 -1.27 10.17
N ASN A 15 0.56 -0.82 10.75
CA ASN A 15 0.52 0.15 11.85
C ASN A 15 0.10 1.56 11.42
N ASN A 16 0.29 1.92 10.15
CA ASN A 16 -0.01 3.26 9.67
C ASN A 16 -1.29 3.35 8.84
N TYR A 17 -1.76 2.24 8.21
CA TYR A 17 -2.81 2.34 7.20
C TYR A 17 -3.92 1.28 7.24
N VAL A 18 -3.70 0.09 7.77
CA VAL A 18 -4.69 -1.00 7.75
C VAL A 18 -5.15 -1.36 9.14
N GLY A 19 -4.32 -1.14 10.13
CA GLY A 19 -4.62 -1.49 11.52
C GLY A 19 -4.81 -0.27 12.41
N SER A 20 -5.15 -0.54 13.65
CA SER A 20 -5.13 0.44 14.74
C SER A 20 -6.05 1.64 14.52
N LYS A 21 -5.48 2.79 14.21
CA LYS A 21 -6.20 4.07 14.18
C LYS A 21 -7.09 4.24 12.94
N PHE A 22 -6.70 3.68 11.80
CA PHE A 22 -7.32 4.01 10.52
C PHE A 22 -8.71 3.41 10.33
N ILE A 23 -8.96 2.20 10.81
CA ILE A 23 -10.30 1.59 10.80
C ILE A 23 -11.31 2.51 11.50
N PHE A 24 -10.94 3.05 12.67
CA PHE A 24 -11.81 3.98 13.39
C PHE A 24 -11.90 5.36 12.73
N TYR A 25 -10.91 5.74 11.95
CA TYR A 25 -10.91 7.03 11.29
C TYR A 25 -11.81 7.05 10.08
N GLU A 26 -11.79 6.00 9.27
CA GLU A 26 -12.63 5.90 8.07
C GLU A 26 -14.12 5.86 8.45
N ASP A 27 -14.49 5.16 9.50
CA ASP A 27 -15.85 5.18 10.04
C ASP A 27 -16.28 6.59 10.48
N SER A 28 -15.33 7.40 10.95
CA SER A 28 -15.60 8.79 11.40
C SER A 28 -15.85 9.78 10.26
N TYR A 29 -15.62 9.38 9.00
CA TYR A 29 -15.94 10.19 7.80
C TYR A 29 -17.36 9.97 7.30
N SER A 30 -18.02 8.95 7.81
CA SER A 30 -19.38 8.58 7.46
C SER A 30 -20.36 8.98 8.57
N ASP A 31 -21.63 8.70 8.38
CA ASP A 31 -22.70 8.90 9.35
C ASP A 31 -22.78 7.82 10.43
N ILE A 32 -22.00 6.73 10.29
CA ILE A 32 -21.99 5.62 11.25
C ILE A 32 -20.96 5.79 12.39
N GLY A 33 -20.01 6.73 12.25
CA GLY A 33 -18.96 6.96 13.25
C GLY A 33 -18.82 8.43 13.66
N PHE A 34 -18.32 8.66 14.86
CA PHE A 34 -18.04 10.00 15.36
C PHE A 34 -16.74 10.04 16.18
N ASN A 35 -15.81 10.87 15.77
CA ASN A 35 -14.57 11.11 16.52
C ASN A 35 -14.72 12.33 17.44
N TYR A 36 -14.84 12.10 18.75
CA TYR A 36 -15.02 13.16 19.72
C TYR A 36 -13.75 13.97 20.01
N THR A 37 -12.56 13.41 19.77
CA THR A 37 -11.28 14.06 20.12
C THR A 37 -10.74 14.99 19.05
N ASN A 38 -11.30 15.02 17.87
CA ASN A 38 -10.76 15.73 16.70
C ASN A 38 -9.28 15.41 16.39
N ALA A 39 -8.83 14.21 16.79
CA ALA A 39 -7.50 13.75 16.45
C ALA A 39 -7.34 13.69 14.93
N SER A 40 -6.21 14.21 14.40
CA SER A 40 -5.91 14.20 12.97
C SER A 40 -7.01 14.81 12.08
N ASN A 41 -7.76 15.79 12.58
CA ASN A 41 -8.84 16.48 11.87
C ASN A 41 -10.03 15.59 11.42
N MET A 42 -10.14 14.38 11.94
CA MET A 42 -11.16 13.40 11.54
C MET A 42 -12.59 13.89 11.80
N ARG A 43 -12.79 14.55 12.94
CA ARG A 43 -14.09 15.15 13.25
C ARG A 43 -14.52 16.24 12.27
N ASN A 44 -13.55 17.00 11.77
CA ASN A 44 -13.82 18.04 10.77
C ASN A 44 -14.27 17.42 9.44
N MET A 45 -13.69 16.30 9.03
CA MET A 45 -14.12 15.56 7.84
C MET A 45 -15.56 15.05 7.99
N GLY A 46 -15.88 14.35 9.08
CA GLY A 46 -17.23 13.85 9.35
C GLY A 46 -18.30 14.96 9.43
N ARG A 47 -17.89 16.21 9.66
CA ARG A 47 -18.77 17.39 9.66
C ARG A 47 -18.79 18.14 8.33
N GLY A 48 -18.08 17.67 7.30
CA GLY A 48 -17.94 18.39 6.03
C GLY A 48 -17.05 19.64 6.09
N SER A 49 -16.31 19.86 7.19
CA SER A 49 -15.43 21.00 7.38
C SER A 49 -13.99 20.67 6.97
N VAL A 50 -13.79 20.32 5.71
CA VAL A 50 -12.47 19.96 5.17
C VAL A 50 -11.74 21.21 4.67
N SER A 51 -10.47 21.32 5.01
CA SER A 51 -9.57 22.36 4.49
C SER A 51 -8.20 21.74 4.19
N PRO A 52 -7.34 22.39 3.39
CA PRO A 52 -5.99 21.88 3.11
C PRO A 52 -5.14 21.62 4.35
N THR A 53 -5.40 22.34 5.45
CA THR A 53 -4.72 22.16 6.74
C THR A 53 -5.45 21.23 7.70
N ALA A 54 -6.68 20.83 7.38
CA ALA A 54 -7.55 20.00 8.20
C ALA A 54 -8.01 18.72 7.45
N ALA A 55 -7.22 18.24 6.50
CA ALA A 55 -7.40 16.97 5.82
C ALA A 55 -6.43 15.92 6.36
N PRO A 56 -6.80 14.62 6.33
CA PRO A 56 -5.86 13.55 6.62
C PRO A 56 -4.68 13.56 5.65
N ASN A 57 -3.53 13.19 6.15
CA ASN A 57 -2.33 13.10 5.32
C ASN A 57 -2.02 11.64 4.99
N TYR A 58 -2.49 11.18 3.84
CA TYR A 58 -2.21 9.83 3.33
C TYR A 58 -0.99 9.76 2.40
N TRP A 59 -0.31 10.88 2.13
CA TRP A 59 0.92 10.90 1.33
C TRP A 59 2.04 10.04 1.93
N ARG A 60 1.98 9.74 3.22
CA ARG A 60 2.89 8.81 3.89
C ARG A 60 2.82 7.37 3.35
N GLN A 61 1.84 7.03 2.48
CA GLN A 61 1.84 5.78 1.72
C GLN A 61 3.14 5.61 0.89
N TYR A 62 3.77 6.70 0.45
CA TYR A 62 5.05 6.63 -0.24
C TYR A 62 6.19 6.04 0.61
N GLU A 63 6.12 6.13 1.93
CA GLU A 63 7.07 5.44 2.81
C GLU A 63 6.87 3.91 2.76
N THR A 64 5.61 3.45 2.66
CA THR A 64 5.29 2.04 2.44
C THR A 64 5.80 1.57 1.08
N ILE A 65 5.49 2.33 0.03
CA ILE A 65 5.92 2.05 -1.36
C ILE A 65 7.44 1.94 -1.44
N ARG A 66 8.17 2.88 -0.83
CA ARG A 66 9.64 2.85 -0.78
C ARG A 66 10.18 1.58 -0.14
N ARG A 67 9.57 1.10 0.96
CA ARG A 67 9.99 -0.16 1.62
C ARG A 67 9.73 -1.37 0.73
N CYS A 68 8.63 -1.38 0.01
CA CYS A 68 8.33 -2.43 -0.97
C CYS A 68 9.34 -2.41 -2.12
N ASN A 69 9.62 -1.24 -2.69
CA ASN A 69 10.61 -1.09 -3.77
C ASN A 69 12.00 -1.55 -3.31
N PHE A 70 12.40 -1.25 -2.07
CA PHE A 70 13.66 -1.72 -1.54
C PHE A 70 13.79 -3.25 -1.57
N VAL A 71 12.74 -3.99 -1.23
CA VAL A 71 12.74 -5.44 -1.34
C VAL A 71 12.81 -5.88 -2.80
N ILE A 72 11.99 -5.28 -3.67
CA ILE A 72 11.89 -5.64 -5.09
C ILE A 72 13.24 -5.46 -5.80
N GLU A 73 13.94 -4.35 -5.54
CA GLU A 73 15.22 -4.05 -6.17
C GLU A 73 16.38 -4.93 -5.67
N ASN A 74 16.29 -5.42 -4.42
CA ASN A 74 17.42 -6.11 -3.78
C ASN A 74 17.24 -7.62 -3.64
N ILE A 75 16.08 -8.18 -3.93
CA ILE A 75 15.82 -9.60 -3.71
C ILE A 75 16.70 -10.49 -4.61
N ASP A 76 17.07 -10.01 -5.79
CA ASP A 76 17.96 -10.72 -6.73
C ASP A 76 19.41 -10.82 -6.26
N LEU A 77 19.79 -10.05 -5.24
CA LEU A 77 21.10 -10.16 -4.60
C LEU A 77 21.21 -11.40 -3.68
N VAL A 78 20.09 -12.05 -3.38
CA VAL A 78 20.08 -13.27 -2.56
C VAL A 78 20.52 -14.46 -3.43
N PRO A 79 21.58 -15.21 -3.05
CA PRO A 79 22.02 -16.35 -3.82
C PRO A 79 20.94 -17.43 -3.95
N ALA A 80 20.85 -18.07 -5.11
CA ALA A 80 19.91 -19.18 -5.36
C ALA A 80 20.10 -20.38 -4.42
N SER A 81 21.26 -20.50 -3.77
CA SER A 81 21.51 -21.52 -2.74
C SER A 81 20.84 -21.21 -1.40
N ALA A 82 20.42 -19.95 -1.19
CA ALA A 82 19.81 -19.49 0.07
C ALA A 82 18.29 -19.28 -0.01
N MET A 83 17.72 -19.22 -1.21
CA MET A 83 16.29 -19.01 -1.44
C MET A 83 15.87 -19.65 -2.76
N THR A 84 14.80 -20.42 -2.73
CA THR A 84 14.22 -21.00 -3.94
C THR A 84 13.44 -19.94 -4.75
N GLU A 85 13.22 -20.16 -6.04
CA GLU A 85 12.43 -19.27 -6.89
C GLU A 85 10.99 -19.13 -6.40
N THR A 86 10.42 -20.20 -5.84
CA THR A 86 9.07 -20.18 -5.25
C THR A 86 9.01 -19.27 -4.02
N GLU A 87 9.98 -19.34 -3.12
CA GLU A 87 10.08 -18.45 -1.96
C GLU A 87 10.30 -17.01 -2.37
N LYS A 88 11.16 -16.77 -3.36
CA LYS A 88 11.40 -15.45 -3.93
C LYS A 88 10.11 -14.84 -4.48
N ASN A 89 9.36 -15.60 -5.27
CA ASN A 89 8.09 -15.16 -5.84
C ASN A 89 7.04 -14.89 -4.76
N ASP A 90 6.98 -15.66 -3.69
CA ASP A 90 6.08 -15.40 -2.57
C ASP A 90 6.44 -14.10 -1.82
N PHE A 91 7.72 -13.83 -1.57
CA PHE A 91 8.18 -12.57 -1.00
C PHE A 91 7.85 -11.36 -1.90
N LEU A 92 8.15 -11.47 -3.20
CA LEU A 92 7.80 -10.44 -4.18
C LEU A 92 6.29 -10.21 -4.25
N ALA A 93 5.49 -11.25 -4.25
CA ALA A 93 4.04 -11.15 -4.29
C ALA A 93 3.50 -10.38 -3.07
N ARG A 94 4.05 -10.61 -1.91
CA ARG A 94 3.65 -9.89 -0.68
C ARG A 94 3.94 -8.39 -0.78
N VAL A 95 5.15 -8.00 -1.18
CA VAL A 95 5.52 -6.59 -1.24
C VAL A 95 4.87 -5.86 -2.41
N ARG A 96 4.67 -6.53 -3.56
CA ARG A 96 3.90 -5.97 -4.68
C ARG A 96 2.44 -5.77 -4.32
N ALA A 97 1.83 -6.69 -3.57
CA ALA A 97 0.47 -6.52 -3.06
C ALA A 97 0.32 -5.27 -2.18
N ILE A 98 1.27 -5.05 -1.26
CA ILE A 98 1.30 -3.86 -0.40
C ILE A 98 1.53 -2.60 -1.22
N ARG A 99 2.41 -2.62 -2.22
CA ARG A 99 2.70 -1.50 -3.11
C ARG A 99 1.50 -1.14 -3.97
N GLY A 100 0.87 -2.13 -4.59
CA GLY A 100 -0.35 -1.96 -5.38
C GLY A 100 -1.50 -1.37 -4.55
N TYR A 101 -1.75 -1.94 -3.37
CA TYR A 101 -2.74 -1.38 -2.44
C TYR A 101 -2.44 0.09 -2.10
N SER A 102 -1.17 0.42 -1.83
CA SER A 102 -0.77 1.78 -1.46
C SER A 102 -0.98 2.78 -2.60
N HIS A 103 -0.68 2.41 -3.85
CA HIS A 103 -0.97 3.25 -5.03
C HIS A 103 -2.48 3.38 -5.27
N ALA A 104 -3.25 2.29 -5.16
CA ALA A 104 -4.70 2.33 -5.27
C ALA A 104 -5.33 3.26 -4.22
N TYR A 105 -4.83 3.19 -2.99
CA TYR A 105 -5.29 4.06 -1.89
C TYR A 105 -5.00 5.54 -2.18
N LEU A 106 -3.80 5.87 -2.68
CA LEU A 106 -3.45 7.22 -3.10
C LEU A 106 -4.36 7.72 -4.23
N ALA A 107 -4.61 6.90 -5.25
CA ALA A 107 -5.50 7.24 -6.35
C ALA A 107 -6.94 7.49 -5.86
N THR A 108 -7.43 6.66 -4.94
CA THR A 108 -8.79 6.81 -4.39
C THR A 108 -8.96 8.12 -3.61
N TRP A 109 -7.94 8.54 -2.85
CA TRP A 109 -8.04 9.74 -2.01
C TRP A 109 -7.67 11.04 -2.72
N TYR A 110 -6.77 10.98 -3.70
CA TYR A 110 -6.19 12.18 -4.31
C TYR A 110 -6.38 12.27 -5.83
N GLY A 111 -6.91 11.22 -6.47
CA GLY A 111 -6.96 11.13 -7.92
C GLY A 111 -5.55 10.96 -8.50
N ASP A 112 -5.08 11.95 -9.24
CA ASP A 112 -3.75 11.94 -9.83
C ASP A 112 -2.65 11.83 -8.75
N ALA A 113 -1.75 10.87 -8.92
CA ALA A 113 -0.67 10.58 -7.98
C ALA A 113 0.62 10.19 -8.70
N VAL A 114 1.73 10.26 -8.00
CA VAL A 114 3.02 9.82 -8.55
C VAL A 114 3.10 8.29 -8.51
N ILE A 115 3.44 7.68 -9.63
CA ILE A 115 3.82 6.26 -9.65
C ILE A 115 5.30 6.18 -9.26
N MET A 116 5.57 5.53 -8.13
CA MET A 116 6.93 5.33 -7.62
C MET A 116 7.23 3.84 -7.59
N ASP A 117 8.02 3.36 -8.54
CA ASP A 117 8.38 1.94 -8.71
C ASP A 117 9.86 1.63 -8.46
N PHE A 118 10.59 2.61 -7.93
CA PHE A 118 12.02 2.50 -7.55
C PHE A 118 12.28 3.17 -6.19
N VAL A 119 13.48 2.97 -5.64
CA VAL A 119 13.97 3.64 -4.44
C VAL A 119 14.75 4.90 -4.83
N PRO A 120 14.23 6.12 -4.56
CA PRO A 120 14.97 7.34 -4.86
C PRO A 120 16.31 7.37 -4.12
N ALA A 121 17.40 7.59 -4.83
CA ALA A 121 18.73 7.76 -4.25
C ALA A 121 18.91 9.18 -3.67
N THR A 122 18.25 10.17 -4.28
CA THR A 122 18.28 11.57 -3.88
C THR A 122 16.87 12.15 -3.78
N ALA A 123 16.73 13.32 -3.16
CA ALA A 123 15.46 14.03 -3.14
C ALA A 123 15.00 14.51 -4.53
N ASP A 124 15.91 14.69 -5.47
CA ASP A 124 15.59 15.09 -6.83
C ASP A 124 14.99 13.94 -7.64
N ASP A 125 15.41 12.71 -7.42
CA ASP A 125 14.86 11.52 -8.07
C ASP A 125 13.38 11.29 -7.69
N ALA A 126 12.97 11.78 -6.54
CA ALA A 126 11.59 11.70 -6.07
C ALA A 126 10.66 12.78 -6.66
N LYS A 127 11.20 13.76 -7.41
CA LYS A 127 10.43 14.83 -8.04
C LYS A 127 9.83 14.41 -9.38
N LEU A 128 8.95 13.42 -9.34
CA LEU A 128 8.24 12.92 -10.52
C LEU A 128 6.91 13.68 -10.71
N PRO A 129 6.43 13.81 -11.95
CA PRO A 129 5.09 14.33 -12.22
C PRO A 129 4.03 13.37 -11.68
N ARG A 130 2.85 13.91 -11.39
CA ARG A 130 1.68 13.07 -11.12
C ARG A 130 1.19 12.44 -12.43
N GLU A 131 0.82 11.19 -12.37
CA GLU A 131 0.14 10.48 -13.45
C GLU A 131 -1.38 10.52 -13.23
N PRO A 132 -2.19 10.48 -14.30
CA PRO A 132 -3.64 10.42 -14.19
C PRO A 132 -4.12 9.25 -13.31
N GLU A 133 -5.22 9.47 -12.57
CA GLU A 133 -5.82 8.49 -11.68
C GLU A 133 -5.97 7.10 -12.31
N ALA A 134 -6.47 7.04 -13.54
CA ALA A 134 -6.66 5.77 -14.26
C ALA A 134 -5.34 5.02 -14.45
N LYS A 135 -4.25 5.72 -14.74
CA LYS A 135 -2.93 5.11 -14.92
C LYS A 135 -2.34 4.63 -13.60
N VAL A 136 -2.58 5.37 -12.51
CA VAL A 136 -2.17 4.93 -11.16
C VAL A 136 -2.93 3.68 -10.74
N LYS A 137 -4.24 3.62 -11.01
CA LYS A 137 -5.07 2.43 -10.75
C LYS A 137 -4.64 1.24 -11.60
N GLU A 138 -4.31 1.45 -12.87
CA GLU A 138 -3.78 0.39 -13.74
C GLU A 138 -2.47 -0.18 -13.20
N HIS A 139 -1.54 0.68 -12.79
CA HIS A 139 -0.28 0.26 -12.16
C HIS A 139 -0.53 -0.55 -10.87
N ALA A 140 -1.43 -0.09 -10.02
CA ALA A 140 -1.83 -0.79 -8.81
C ALA A 140 -2.45 -2.15 -9.12
N MET A 141 -3.32 -2.23 -10.12
CA MET A 141 -3.96 -3.46 -10.57
C MET A 141 -2.94 -4.49 -11.06
N ASN A 142 -1.96 -4.06 -11.85
CA ASN A 142 -0.89 -4.94 -12.35
C ASN A 142 -0.09 -5.57 -11.20
N ASP A 143 0.22 -4.80 -10.15
CA ASP A 143 0.88 -5.33 -8.96
C ASP A 143 0.00 -6.33 -8.20
N LEU A 144 -1.29 -6.03 -8.02
CA LEU A 144 -2.23 -6.89 -7.31
C LEU A 144 -2.51 -8.20 -8.06
N MET A 145 -2.69 -8.14 -9.38
CA MET A 145 -2.92 -9.31 -10.23
C MET A 145 -1.70 -10.24 -10.21
N TRP A 146 -0.51 -9.68 -10.46
CA TRP A 146 0.72 -10.46 -10.39
C TRP A 146 0.89 -11.13 -9.02
N SER A 147 0.60 -10.39 -7.95
CA SER A 147 0.66 -10.94 -6.59
C SER A 147 -0.32 -12.08 -6.36
N ALA A 148 -1.56 -11.96 -6.86
CA ALA A 148 -2.57 -13.01 -6.73
C ALA A 148 -2.18 -14.30 -7.46
N GLU A 149 -1.42 -14.20 -8.54
CA GLU A 149 -0.93 -15.36 -9.31
C GLU A 149 0.23 -16.08 -8.61
N HIS A 150 1.09 -15.34 -7.89
CA HIS A 150 2.37 -15.85 -7.37
C HIS A 150 2.40 -16.08 -5.85
N ILE A 151 1.44 -15.55 -5.11
CA ILE A 151 1.37 -15.73 -3.65
C ILE A 151 0.86 -17.13 -3.31
N ALA A 152 1.33 -17.67 -2.18
CA ALA A 152 0.81 -18.91 -1.63
C ALA A 152 -0.71 -18.80 -1.38
N GLU A 153 -1.47 -19.87 -1.67
CA GLU A 153 -2.93 -19.90 -1.46
C GLU A 153 -3.29 -19.65 0.00
N LYS A 154 -2.54 -20.28 0.90
CA LYS A 154 -2.63 -20.05 2.35
C LYS A 154 -1.27 -19.62 2.87
N PRO A 155 -1.17 -18.47 3.54
CA PRO A 155 0.09 -18.07 4.13
C PRO A 155 0.48 -19.02 5.26
N ALA A 156 1.78 -19.30 5.39
CA ALA A 156 2.32 -20.13 6.47
C ALA A 156 2.09 -19.51 7.87
N GLU A 157 2.00 -18.19 7.92
CA GLU A 157 1.81 -17.42 9.16
C GLU A 157 0.50 -16.64 9.14
N LYS A 158 -0.15 -16.57 10.31
CA LYS A 158 -1.36 -15.74 10.49
C LYS A 158 -1.03 -14.26 10.31
N GLY A 159 -1.95 -13.52 9.69
CA GLY A 159 -1.79 -12.08 9.46
C GLY A 159 -1.01 -11.70 8.20
N ARG A 160 -0.58 -12.66 7.40
CA ARG A 160 0.01 -12.41 6.08
C ARG A 160 -1.09 -12.33 5.01
N ILE A 161 -0.83 -11.57 3.94
CA ILE A 161 -1.74 -11.48 2.79
C ILE A 161 -1.97 -12.86 2.19
N ALA A 162 -3.21 -13.17 1.87
CA ALA A 162 -3.63 -14.42 1.24
C ALA A 162 -4.22 -14.14 -0.15
N ARG A 163 -4.12 -15.11 -1.05
CA ARG A 163 -4.65 -15.02 -2.43
C ARG A 163 -6.11 -14.57 -2.51
N PRO A 164 -7.06 -15.09 -1.70
CA PRO A 164 -8.45 -14.64 -1.77
C PRO A 164 -8.64 -13.14 -1.48
N PHE A 165 -7.86 -12.57 -0.57
CA PHE A 165 -7.89 -11.14 -0.28
C PHE A 165 -7.48 -10.31 -1.50
N LEU A 166 -6.45 -10.73 -2.23
CA LEU A 166 -5.97 -10.01 -3.42
C LEU A 166 -7.00 -10.00 -4.54
N TRP A 167 -7.69 -11.10 -4.78
CA TRP A 167 -8.77 -11.15 -5.76
C TRP A 167 -9.93 -10.21 -5.38
N GLN A 168 -10.24 -10.08 -4.10
CA GLN A 168 -11.20 -9.08 -3.65
C GLN A 168 -10.72 -7.66 -3.96
N CYS A 169 -9.46 -7.32 -3.68
CA CYS A 169 -8.91 -6.01 -4.03
C CYS A 169 -8.99 -5.71 -5.53
N VAL A 170 -8.69 -6.70 -6.37
CA VAL A 170 -8.78 -6.59 -7.84
C VAL A 170 -10.23 -6.31 -8.29
N LEU A 171 -11.20 -7.01 -7.71
CA LEU A 171 -12.62 -6.85 -8.07
C LEU A 171 -13.23 -5.51 -7.64
N PHE A 172 -12.70 -4.89 -6.59
CA PHE A 172 -13.20 -3.63 -6.04
C PHE A 172 -12.47 -2.38 -6.52
N LEU A 173 -11.41 -2.51 -7.33
CA LEU A 173 -10.77 -1.38 -7.98
C LEU A 173 -11.49 -1.08 -9.30
N PRO A 174 -12.36 -0.06 -9.37
CA PRO A 174 -12.98 0.32 -10.63
C PRO A 174 -11.91 0.89 -11.56
N VAL A 175 -11.60 0.16 -12.60
CA VAL A 175 -10.85 0.68 -13.76
C VAL A 175 -11.91 1.29 -14.67
N SER A 176 -12.18 2.58 -14.49
CA SER A 176 -13.07 3.35 -15.37
C SER A 176 -12.26 3.97 -16.49
#